data_51f868c1b64250c3edfe21ef7da5f284
#
_entry.id   51f868c1b64250c3edfe21ef7da5f284
#
_cell.length_a   1.000
_cell.length_b   1.000
_cell.length_c   1.000
_cell.angle_alpha   90.00
_cell.angle_beta   90.00
_cell.angle_gamma   90.00
#
_symmetry.space_group_name_H-M   'P 1'
#
loop_
_entity.id
_entity.type
_entity.pdbx_description
1 polymer ?
#
loop_
_entity_poly.entity_id
_entity_poly.type
_entity_poly.pdbx_seq_one_letter_code
_entity_poly.pdbx_strand_id
1 'polypeptide(L)'
;MPVRTGPYTSRANACINNLREIDAAAQEFALEKGKTNGEAINFPNDLTPYIKLTKEGKIPPCPQGGIYSIMKVGDTPTCSLGTTVFPAHVLP
;
A
#
# COMPACT_ATOMS: atom_id res chain seq x y z
N MET A 1 -12.34 14.79 -22.59
CA MET A 1 -12.51 13.42 -23.06
C MET A 1 -12.05 12.44 -22.01
N PRO A 2 -12.87 11.47 -21.68
CA PRO A 2 -12.47 10.51 -20.67
C PRO A 2 -11.28 9.66 -21.14
N VAL A 3 -10.36 9.45 -20.24
CA VAL A 3 -9.24 8.57 -20.51
C VAL A 3 -9.74 7.14 -20.49
N ARG A 4 -9.42 6.40 -21.52
CA ARG A 4 -9.72 4.97 -21.50
C ARG A 4 -8.80 4.31 -20.48
N THR A 5 -9.42 3.63 -19.54
CA THR A 5 -8.67 2.82 -18.61
C THR A 5 -8.63 1.40 -19.15
N GLY A 6 -7.48 1.01 -19.67
CA GLY A 6 -7.26 -0.37 -20.03
C GLY A 6 -6.98 -1.22 -18.79
N PRO A 7 -6.88 -2.55 -18.97
CA PRO A 7 -6.62 -3.45 -17.84
C PRO A 7 -5.37 -3.09 -17.06
N TYR A 8 -4.31 -2.67 -17.75
CA TYR A 8 -3.07 -2.32 -17.09
C TYR A 8 -3.21 -1.08 -16.23
N THR A 9 -3.90 -0.07 -16.74
CA THR A 9 -4.15 1.16 -15.98
C THR A 9 -5.00 0.87 -14.74
N SER A 10 -6.03 0.04 -14.90
CA SER A 10 -6.90 -0.33 -13.77
C SER A 10 -6.13 -1.08 -12.70
N ARG A 11 -5.23 -1.98 -13.09
CA ARG A 11 -4.40 -2.73 -12.14
C ARG A 11 -3.43 -1.81 -11.41
N ALA A 12 -2.80 -0.88 -12.12
CA ALA A 12 -1.91 0.09 -11.50
C ALA A 12 -2.68 0.96 -10.50
N ASN A 13 -3.86 1.43 -10.87
CA ASN A 13 -4.68 2.24 -9.98
C ASN A 13 -5.11 1.48 -8.74
N ALA A 14 -5.45 0.21 -8.88
CA ALA A 14 -5.79 -0.63 -7.74
C ALA A 14 -4.59 -0.81 -6.81
N CYS A 15 -3.41 -1.01 -7.36
CA CYS A 15 -2.18 -1.10 -6.58
C CYS A 15 -1.90 0.20 -5.84
N ILE A 16 -2.02 1.33 -6.53
CA ILE A 16 -1.80 2.65 -5.91
C ILE A 16 -2.81 2.89 -4.80
N ASN A 17 -4.07 2.51 -4.99
CA ASN A 17 -5.09 2.61 -3.95
C ASN A 17 -4.72 1.78 -2.72
N ASN A 18 -4.21 0.57 -2.93
CA ASN A 18 -3.76 -0.27 -1.83
C ASN A 18 -2.58 0.37 -1.08
N LEU A 19 -1.65 1.00 -1.81
CA LEU A 19 -0.55 1.73 -1.19
C LEU A 19 -1.05 2.90 -0.34
N ARG A 20 -2.07 3.62 -0.82
CA ARG A 20 -2.69 4.70 -0.03
C ARG A 20 -3.31 4.18 1.25
N GLU A 21 -3.96 3.04 1.18
CA GLU A 21 -4.55 2.41 2.37
C GLU A 21 -3.48 1.97 3.36
N ILE A 22 -2.37 1.44 2.87
CA ILE A 22 -1.24 1.05 3.72
C ILE A 22 -0.65 2.29 4.38
N ASP A 23 -0.48 3.38 3.63
CA ASP A 23 0.05 4.63 4.16
C ASP A 23 -0.86 5.20 5.26
N ALA A 24 -2.16 5.23 5.02
CA ALA A 24 -3.13 5.69 6.01
C ALA A 24 -3.12 4.79 7.26
N ALA A 25 -3.02 3.49 7.07
CA ALA A 25 -2.96 2.54 8.18
C ALA A 25 -1.71 2.74 9.02
N ALA A 26 -0.57 3.03 8.39
CA ALA A 26 0.67 3.30 9.10
C ALA A 26 0.54 4.56 9.95
N GLN A 27 -0.13 5.58 9.43
CA GLN A 27 -0.36 6.82 10.18
C GLN A 27 -1.28 6.57 11.39
N GLU A 28 -2.35 5.80 11.21
CA GLU A 28 -3.25 5.44 12.31
C GLU A 28 -2.55 4.58 13.36
N PHE A 29 -1.75 3.64 12.92
CA PHE A 29 -0.94 2.81 13.81
C PHE A 29 -0.03 3.68 14.67
N ALA A 30 0.69 4.60 14.03
CA ALA A 30 1.60 5.48 14.74
C ALA A 30 0.86 6.34 15.76
N LEU A 31 -0.27 6.90 15.38
CA LEU A 31 -1.07 7.75 16.27
C LEU A 31 -1.60 6.96 17.46
N GLU A 32 -2.17 5.79 17.20
CA GLU A 32 -2.81 4.99 18.26
C GLU A 32 -1.78 4.39 19.21
N LYS A 33 -0.63 3.97 18.69
CA LYS A 33 0.41 3.34 19.50
C LYS A 33 1.46 4.31 20.03
N GLY A 34 1.31 5.60 19.72
CA GLY A 34 2.26 6.62 20.17
C GLY A 34 3.63 6.50 19.52
N LYS A 35 3.69 6.01 18.30
CA LYS A 35 4.95 5.86 17.57
C LYS A 35 5.34 7.15 16.87
N THR A 36 6.63 7.40 16.78
CA THR A 36 7.17 8.55 16.09
C THR A 36 7.86 8.12 14.79
N ASN A 37 8.13 9.10 13.92
CA ASN A 37 8.81 8.82 12.66
C ASN A 37 10.12 8.09 12.90
N GLY A 38 10.36 7.08 12.10
CA GLY A 38 11.57 6.28 12.18
C GLY A 38 11.44 5.02 13.04
N GLU A 39 10.36 4.88 13.81
CA GLU A 39 10.14 3.65 14.56
C GLU A 39 9.71 2.52 13.63
N ALA A 40 10.17 1.31 13.91
CA ALA A 40 9.94 0.16 13.05
C ALA A 40 8.45 -0.24 13.00
N ILE A 41 8.03 -0.69 11.84
CA ILE A 41 6.72 -1.28 11.61
C ILE A 41 6.94 -2.76 11.28
N ASN A 42 6.23 -3.64 11.99
CA ASN A 42 6.21 -5.05 11.65
C ASN A 42 5.08 -5.26 10.64
N PHE A 43 5.41 -5.17 9.37
CA PHE A 43 4.44 -5.27 8.29
C PHE A 43 4.28 -6.73 7.86
N PRO A 44 3.06 -7.23 7.62
CA PRO A 44 1.79 -6.48 7.65
C PRO A 44 1.09 -6.47 9.01
N ASN A 45 1.57 -7.21 9.99
CA ASN A 45 0.81 -7.49 11.21
C ASN A 45 0.41 -6.25 11.99
N ASP A 46 1.31 -5.26 12.08
CA ASP A 46 1.01 -4.03 12.81
C ASP A 46 -0.09 -3.22 12.15
N LEU A 47 -0.28 -3.37 10.84
CA LEU A 47 -1.22 -2.55 10.08
C LEU A 47 -2.55 -3.23 9.80
N THR A 48 -2.63 -4.55 9.94
CA THR A 48 -3.88 -5.26 9.64
C THR A 48 -5.09 -4.77 10.44
N PRO A 49 -4.95 -4.31 11.69
CA PRO A 49 -6.12 -3.75 12.41
C PRO A 49 -6.67 -2.46 11.81
N TYR A 50 -5.92 -1.80 10.94
CA TYR A 50 -6.27 -0.48 10.41
C TYR A 50 -6.61 -0.48 8.93
N ILE A 51 -6.63 -1.65 8.30
CA ILE A 51 -6.90 -1.82 6.88
C ILE A 51 -8.05 -2.80 6.69
N LYS A 52 -8.89 -2.53 5.69
CA LYS A 52 -9.94 -3.48 5.32
C LYS A 52 -9.30 -4.68 4.65
N LEU A 53 -9.43 -5.83 5.29
CA LEU A 53 -8.81 -7.07 4.82
C LEU A 53 -9.72 -7.83 3.85
N THR A 54 -9.10 -8.70 3.06
CA THR A 54 -9.82 -9.65 2.21
C THR A 54 -10.52 -10.71 3.06
N LYS A 55 -11.29 -11.58 2.42
CA LYS A 55 -11.97 -12.68 3.11
C LYS A 55 -10.99 -13.61 3.84
N GLU A 56 -9.76 -13.71 3.31
CA GLU A 56 -8.70 -14.51 3.92
C GLU A 56 -7.99 -13.80 5.06
N GLY A 57 -8.41 -12.58 5.41
CA GLY A 57 -7.78 -11.82 6.48
C GLY A 57 -6.46 -11.18 6.08
N LYS A 58 -6.27 -10.89 4.81
CA LYS A 58 -5.03 -10.33 4.28
C LYS A 58 -5.26 -8.96 3.66
N ILE A 59 -4.20 -8.16 3.61
CA ILE A 59 -4.21 -6.90 2.87
C ILE A 59 -4.42 -7.22 1.39
N PRO A 60 -5.32 -6.50 0.70
CA PRO A 60 -5.56 -6.78 -0.72
C PRO A 60 -4.26 -6.73 -1.52
N PRO A 61 -3.97 -7.75 -2.32
CA PRO A 61 -2.71 -7.83 -3.04
C PRO A 61 -2.69 -6.94 -4.27
N CYS A 62 -1.48 -6.66 -4.75
CA CYS A 62 -1.30 -5.98 -6.03
C CYS A 62 -1.85 -6.89 -7.15
N PRO A 63 -2.75 -6.38 -8.00
CA PRO A 63 -3.35 -7.21 -9.06
C PRO A 63 -2.35 -7.74 -10.08
N GLN A 64 -1.18 -7.11 -10.19
CA GLN A 64 -0.13 -7.55 -11.12
C GLN A 64 0.96 -8.38 -10.43
N GLY A 65 0.72 -8.81 -9.19
CA GLY A 65 1.61 -9.72 -8.50
C GLY A 65 2.73 -9.06 -7.71
N GLY A 66 2.68 -7.73 -7.55
CA GLY A 66 3.67 -7.04 -6.73
C GLY A 66 3.50 -7.32 -5.25
N ILE A 67 4.56 -7.07 -4.50
CA ILE A 67 4.58 -7.25 -3.05
C ILE A 67 4.75 -5.89 -2.39
N TYR A 68 3.87 -5.58 -1.45
CA TYR A 68 3.93 -4.33 -0.71
C TYR A 68 4.91 -4.42 0.44
N SER A 69 5.52 -3.29 0.77
CA SER A 69 6.36 -3.19 1.97
C SER A 69 6.37 -1.77 2.51
N ILE A 70 6.52 -1.69 3.82
CA ILE A 70 6.82 -0.47 4.54
C ILE A 70 7.61 -0.89 5.78
N MET A 71 8.66 -0.15 6.11
CA MET A 71 9.58 -0.55 7.16
C MET A 71 9.47 0.29 8.42
N LYS A 72 9.19 1.59 8.29
CA LYS A 72 9.22 2.51 9.41
C LYS A 72 8.08 3.51 9.31
N VAL A 73 7.68 4.04 10.45
CA VAL A 73 6.73 5.15 10.51
C VAL A 73 7.34 6.34 9.76
N GLY A 74 6.55 6.93 8.89
CA GLY A 74 6.99 8.04 8.05
C GLY A 74 7.49 7.63 6.69
N ASP A 75 7.78 6.34 6.48
CA ASP A 75 8.14 5.85 5.15
C ASP A 75 6.93 5.84 4.22
N THR A 76 7.20 5.98 2.93
CA THR A 76 6.18 5.76 1.90
C THR A 76 6.13 4.27 1.60
N PRO A 77 4.95 3.64 1.65
CA PRO A 77 4.86 2.23 1.29
C PRO A 77 5.19 2.03 -0.19
N THR A 78 5.75 0.88 -0.52
CA THR A 78 6.19 0.59 -1.88
C THR A 78 5.60 -0.73 -2.36
N CYS A 79 5.48 -0.85 -3.69
CA CYS A 79 5.18 -2.09 -4.36
C CYS A 79 6.45 -2.57 -5.06
N SER A 80 6.73 -3.87 -5.02
CA SER A 80 7.95 -4.42 -5.62
C SER A 80 8.04 -4.15 -7.12
N LEU A 81 6.90 -3.94 -7.79
CA LEU A 81 6.89 -3.59 -9.21
C LEU A 81 7.33 -2.15 -9.45
N GLY A 82 6.96 -1.24 -8.53
CA GLY A 82 7.42 0.14 -8.56
C GLY A 82 7.34 0.77 -9.94
N THR A 83 8.49 1.21 -10.44
CA THR A 83 8.63 1.81 -11.78
C THR A 83 9.10 0.81 -12.83
N THR A 84 9.25 -0.47 -12.49
CA THR A 84 9.70 -1.50 -13.45
C THR A 84 8.64 -1.85 -14.47
N VAL A 85 7.39 -1.46 -14.24
CA VAL A 85 6.27 -1.68 -15.15
C VAL A 85 5.62 -0.34 -15.46
N PHE A 86 4.86 -0.31 -16.54
CA PHE A 86 4.09 0.86 -16.92
C PHE A 86 2.62 0.48 -17.00
N PRO A 87 1.69 1.22 -16.37
CA PRO A 87 1.94 2.41 -15.51
C PRO A 87 2.64 2.04 -14.20
N ALA A 88 3.35 3.00 -13.63
CA ALA A 88 4.11 2.78 -12.41
C ALA A 88 3.19 2.50 -11.21
N HIS A 89 3.68 1.66 -10.30
CA HIS A 89 3.00 1.29 -9.07
C HIS A 89 3.64 2.02 -7.88
N VAL A 90 3.53 3.34 -7.88
CA VAL A 90 4.11 4.17 -6.83
C VAL A 90 3.10 5.22 -6.41
N LEU A 91 3.18 5.66 -5.15
CA LEU A 91 2.38 6.78 -4.69
C LEU A 91 2.92 8.07 -5.29
N PRO A 92 2.02 8.96 -5.75
CA PRO A 92 2.44 10.27 -6.26
C PRO A 92 3.03 11.16 -5.17
#